data_9e98dc5aeb70e0d3962ad51d72e0d79f
#
_entry.id   9e98dc5aeb70e0d3962ad51d72e0d79f
#
_cell.length_a   1.000
_cell.length_b   1.000
_cell.length_c   1.000
_cell.angle_alpha   90.00
_cell.angle_beta   90.00
_cell.angle_gamma   90.00
#
_symmetry.space_group_name_H-M   'P 1'
#
loop_
_entity.id
_entity.type
_entity.pdbx_description
1 polymer ?
#
loop_
_entity_poly.entity_id
_entity_poly.type
_entity_poly.pdbx_seq_one_letter_code
_entity_poly.pdbx_strand_id
1 'polypeptide(L)'
;VPIEGSDSTKGLPNETVSGNLCLKHPWPGILRTTYNDHERCRQTYFSTYENLYFTGDGCSRDKDGNYRITGRVDDVLNVSGHRIGTAEVENAINMYVDVVESAVVGYPHDIKGQGIYAYVILSNDVTDETLTKQDILQTVTRIIGAIAKPDKIQFVKGLPKTRSGKIMRRILRKIAEGETSNLGDTSTLLDPGVVDEIVAGKV
;
A
#
# COMPACT_ATOMS: atom_id res chain seq x y z
N VAL A 1 18.91 1.67 0.87
CA VAL A 1 19.53 1.25 -0.40
C VAL A 1 18.72 1.88 -1.53
N PRO A 2 19.31 2.74 -2.38
CA PRO A 2 18.62 3.34 -3.51
C PRO A 2 18.04 2.29 -4.47
N ILE A 3 16.90 2.61 -5.08
CA ILE A 3 16.29 1.78 -6.12
C ILE A 3 16.87 2.27 -7.46
N GLU A 4 17.66 1.43 -8.12
CA GLU A 4 18.31 1.61 -9.43
C GLU A 4 19.41 2.68 -9.55
N GLY A 5 20.57 2.23 -10.01
CA GLY A 5 21.60 2.99 -10.76
C GLY A 5 22.48 3.98 -9.99
N SER A 6 22.24 4.23 -8.74
CA SER A 6 23.13 5.05 -7.90
C SER A 6 23.99 4.14 -7.03
N ASP A 7 25.29 4.46 -6.98
CA ASP A 7 26.27 3.78 -6.11
C ASP A 7 25.79 3.84 -4.66
N SER A 8 25.24 2.72 -4.18
CA SER A 8 24.43 2.58 -2.97
C SER A 8 25.18 2.86 -1.65
N THR A 9 26.46 3.08 -1.72
CA THR A 9 27.33 3.22 -0.54
C THR A 9 27.67 4.67 -0.18
N LYS A 10 27.39 5.59 -1.09
CA LYS A 10 27.61 7.01 -0.88
C LYS A 10 26.29 7.77 -0.89
N GLY A 11 25.54 7.66 0.21
CA GLY A 11 24.51 8.63 0.49
C GLY A 11 25.17 10.00 0.55
N LEU A 12 25.00 10.79 -0.53
CA LEU A 12 25.53 12.15 -0.55
C LEU A 12 24.85 12.94 0.58
N PRO A 13 25.62 13.53 1.50
CA PRO A 13 25.04 14.49 2.42
C PRO A 13 24.47 15.62 1.58
N ASN A 14 23.21 16.00 1.82
CA ASN A 14 22.47 17.11 1.21
C ASN A 14 21.64 16.79 -0.04
N GLU A 15 21.37 15.52 -0.37
CA GLU A 15 20.41 15.19 -1.42
C GLU A 15 19.25 14.35 -0.88
N THR A 16 18.07 14.53 -1.49
CA THR A 16 16.93 13.66 -1.22
C THR A 16 17.13 12.33 -1.97
N VAL A 17 17.10 11.22 -1.24
CA VAL A 17 17.30 9.88 -1.79
C VAL A 17 16.12 9.02 -1.45
N SER A 18 15.52 8.37 -2.47
CA SER A 18 14.47 7.37 -2.30
C SER A 18 15.01 5.95 -2.52
N GLY A 19 14.54 5.00 -1.72
CA GLY A 19 15.03 3.63 -1.80
C GLY A 19 14.33 2.68 -0.83
N ASN A 20 14.90 1.49 -0.70
CA ASN A 20 14.44 0.48 0.25
C ASN A 20 15.06 0.72 1.62
N LEU A 21 14.22 0.66 2.66
CA LEU A 21 14.69 0.81 4.04
C LEU A 21 15.38 -0.47 4.50
N CYS A 22 16.64 -0.34 4.88
CA CYS A 22 17.41 -1.42 5.45
C CYS A 22 18.07 -0.99 6.76
N LEU A 23 18.17 -1.90 7.71
CA LEU A 23 18.86 -1.67 8.97
C LEU A 23 20.24 -2.32 8.92
N LYS A 24 21.28 -1.53 9.21
CA LYS A 24 22.68 -1.95 9.10
C LYS A 24 23.17 -2.67 10.35
N HIS A 25 22.68 -2.28 11.50
CA HIS A 25 23.16 -2.83 12.78
C HIS A 25 22.07 -3.62 13.46
N PRO A 26 22.41 -4.79 14.05
CA PRO A 26 21.47 -5.57 14.85
C PRO A 26 21.08 -4.80 16.12
N TRP A 27 19.90 -5.08 16.65
CA TRP A 27 19.39 -4.57 17.92
C TRP A 27 18.82 -5.73 18.75
N PRO A 28 18.65 -5.59 20.09
CA PRO A 28 18.23 -6.69 20.95
C PRO A 28 16.92 -7.37 20.56
N GLY A 29 15.97 -6.62 19.97
CA GLY A 29 14.66 -7.13 19.53
C GLY A 29 14.61 -7.60 18.09
N ILE A 30 15.75 -7.73 17.39
CA ILE A 30 15.77 -8.21 16.00
C ILE A 30 15.19 -9.62 15.91
N LEU A 31 14.41 -9.87 14.85
CA LEU A 31 13.92 -11.20 14.53
C LEU A 31 15.09 -12.19 14.36
N ARG A 32 15.08 -13.29 15.11
CA ARG A 32 16.11 -14.34 15.03
C ARG A 32 15.75 -15.45 14.06
N THR A 33 14.47 -15.78 13.99
CA THR A 33 13.94 -16.82 13.11
C THR A 33 12.41 -16.76 13.04
N THR A 34 11.85 -17.43 12.04
CA THR A 34 10.43 -17.78 11.99
C THR A 34 10.25 -19.18 12.54
N TYR A 35 9.25 -19.38 13.40
CA TYR A 35 8.99 -20.68 14.02
C TYR A 35 8.83 -21.78 12.97
N ASN A 36 9.61 -22.87 13.11
CA ASN A 36 9.69 -23.99 12.19
C ASN A 36 10.07 -23.66 10.72
N ASP A 37 10.50 -22.42 10.42
CA ASP A 37 10.83 -22.02 9.05
C ASP A 37 11.94 -20.97 9.03
N HIS A 38 13.15 -21.38 9.41
CA HIS A 38 14.33 -20.50 9.43
C HIS A 38 14.69 -19.99 8.04
N GLU A 39 14.55 -20.84 7.02
CA GLU A 39 14.88 -20.46 5.64
C GLU A 39 13.99 -19.34 5.13
N ARG A 40 12.71 -19.34 5.46
CA ARG A 40 11.79 -18.22 5.15
C ARG A 40 12.25 -16.93 5.82
N CYS A 41 12.69 -16.99 7.09
CA CYS A 41 13.23 -15.82 7.76
C CYS A 41 14.43 -15.25 7.01
N ARG A 42 15.38 -16.11 6.64
CA ARG A 42 16.58 -15.73 5.88
C ARG A 42 16.20 -15.12 4.52
N GLN A 43 15.35 -15.77 3.75
CA GLN A 43 14.92 -15.31 2.43
C GLN A 43 14.19 -13.98 2.49
N THR A 44 13.31 -13.80 3.47
CA THR A 44 12.48 -12.59 3.55
C THR A 44 13.27 -11.35 3.98
N TYR A 45 14.18 -11.50 4.95
CA TYR A 45 14.78 -10.35 5.61
C TYR A 45 16.27 -10.16 5.35
N PHE A 46 17.01 -11.20 4.91
CA PHE A 46 18.48 -11.18 4.87
C PHE A 46 19.08 -11.60 3.54
N SER A 47 18.27 -12.01 2.54
CA SER A 47 18.79 -12.47 1.25
C SER A 47 18.83 -11.36 0.19
N THR A 48 17.97 -10.35 0.28
CA THR A 48 17.86 -9.29 -0.73
C THR A 48 19.07 -8.36 -0.72
N TYR A 49 19.60 -8.06 0.48
CA TYR A 49 20.76 -7.19 0.66
C TYR A 49 21.74 -7.84 1.62
N GLU A 50 22.94 -8.07 1.14
CA GLU A 50 23.99 -8.73 1.94
C GLU A 50 24.35 -7.89 3.18
N ASN A 51 24.40 -8.54 4.36
CA ASN A 51 24.70 -7.94 5.66
C ASN A 51 23.73 -6.81 6.10
N LEU A 52 22.54 -6.74 5.51
CA LEU A 52 21.50 -5.79 5.92
C LEU A 52 20.21 -6.52 6.26
N TYR A 53 19.47 -5.99 7.24
CA TYR A 53 18.09 -6.41 7.50
C TYR A 53 17.16 -5.60 6.61
N PHE A 54 16.48 -6.23 5.68
CA PHE A 54 15.50 -5.62 4.79
C PHE A 54 14.14 -5.54 5.48
N THR A 55 13.60 -4.34 5.68
CA THR A 55 12.33 -4.15 6.38
C THR A 55 11.11 -4.47 5.51
N GLY A 56 11.27 -4.50 4.19
CA GLY A 56 10.19 -4.60 3.23
C GLY A 56 9.47 -3.27 2.98
N ASP A 57 10.04 -2.16 3.46
CA ASP A 57 9.47 -0.83 3.30
C ASP A 57 10.32 0.03 2.36
N GLY A 58 9.65 0.84 1.56
CA GLY A 58 10.26 1.95 0.84
C GLY A 58 10.38 3.18 1.75
N CYS A 59 11.40 3.98 1.53
CA CYS A 59 11.57 5.24 2.24
C CYS A 59 12.25 6.30 1.38
N SER A 60 12.04 7.55 1.75
CA SER A 60 12.78 8.70 1.26
C SER A 60 13.52 9.36 2.41
N ARG A 61 14.79 9.70 2.19
CA ARG A 61 15.59 10.50 3.13
C ARG A 61 15.79 11.88 2.52
N ASP A 62 15.42 12.93 3.25
CA ASP A 62 15.66 14.31 2.82
C ASP A 62 17.11 14.75 3.06
N LYS A 63 17.44 15.97 2.60
CA LYS A 63 18.75 16.60 2.76
C LYS A 63 19.16 16.83 4.22
N ASP A 64 18.19 16.93 5.13
CA ASP A 64 18.40 17.15 6.56
C ASP A 64 18.56 15.83 7.33
N GLY A 65 18.46 14.69 6.63
CA GLY A 65 18.63 13.35 7.19
C GLY A 65 17.35 12.73 7.77
N ASN A 66 16.18 13.36 7.61
CA ASN A 66 14.92 12.80 8.07
C ASN A 66 14.45 11.70 7.11
N TYR A 67 13.89 10.63 7.67
CA TYR A 67 13.34 9.51 6.90
C TYR A 67 11.81 9.58 6.87
N ARG A 68 11.25 9.45 5.68
CA ARG A 68 9.82 9.29 5.44
C ARG A 68 9.55 7.92 4.85
N ILE A 69 8.75 7.09 5.53
CA ILE A 69 8.29 5.82 4.98
C ILE A 69 7.29 6.12 3.86
N THR A 70 7.53 5.55 2.67
CA THR A 70 6.69 5.76 1.47
C THR A 70 5.70 4.63 1.24
N GLY A 71 5.81 3.54 2.00
CA GLY A 71 4.91 2.39 1.95
C GLY A 71 5.66 1.06 1.87
N ARG A 72 4.92 -0.02 1.71
CA ARG A 72 5.49 -1.36 1.51
C ARG A 72 6.02 -1.50 0.09
N VAL A 73 7.15 -2.21 -0.06
CA VAL A 73 7.73 -2.49 -1.39
C VAL A 73 6.84 -3.43 -2.21
N ASP A 74 6.12 -4.33 -1.53
CA ASP A 74 5.17 -5.27 -2.12
C ASP A 74 3.78 -4.64 -2.40
N ASP A 75 3.52 -3.44 -1.91
CA ASP A 75 2.29 -2.67 -2.16
C ASP A 75 2.51 -1.54 -3.21
N VAL A 76 3.59 -1.60 -3.99
CA VAL A 76 3.83 -0.66 -5.11
C VAL A 76 3.07 -1.11 -6.34
N LEU A 77 2.30 -0.19 -6.92
CA LEU A 77 1.56 -0.38 -8.16
C LEU A 77 2.45 -0.07 -9.37
N ASN A 78 2.34 -0.87 -10.43
CA ASN A 78 2.98 -0.61 -11.72
C ASN A 78 1.93 -0.18 -12.75
N VAL A 79 1.65 1.11 -12.80
CA VAL A 79 0.63 1.69 -13.69
C VAL A 79 1.31 2.30 -14.90
N SER A 80 1.11 1.71 -16.08
CA SER A 80 1.72 2.18 -17.34
C SER A 80 3.24 2.42 -17.24
N GLY A 81 3.95 1.53 -16.52
CA GLY A 81 5.40 1.64 -16.31
C GLY A 81 5.84 2.55 -15.15
N HIS A 82 4.91 3.24 -14.51
CA HIS A 82 5.22 4.08 -13.34
C HIS A 82 4.98 3.29 -12.05
N ARG A 83 5.90 3.46 -11.09
CA ARG A 83 5.79 2.87 -9.75
C ARG A 83 5.13 3.88 -8.82
N ILE A 84 3.94 3.53 -8.33
CA ILE A 84 3.12 4.37 -7.47
C ILE A 84 2.89 3.63 -6.16
N GLY A 85 3.23 4.25 -5.02
CA GLY A 85 2.95 3.68 -3.70
C GLY A 85 1.45 3.73 -3.38
N THR A 86 0.88 2.61 -2.92
CA THR A 86 -0.53 2.59 -2.50
C THR A 86 -0.81 3.63 -1.41
N ALA A 87 0.10 3.75 -0.45
CA ALA A 87 -0.01 4.73 0.64
C ALA A 87 -0.03 6.19 0.16
N GLU A 88 0.66 6.51 -0.94
CA GLU A 88 0.66 7.85 -1.53
C GLU A 88 -0.73 8.19 -2.09
N VAL A 89 -1.35 7.23 -2.80
CA VAL A 89 -2.70 7.38 -3.34
C VAL A 89 -3.74 7.46 -2.22
N GLU A 90 -3.63 6.59 -1.20
CA GLU A 90 -4.48 6.62 0.01
C GLU A 90 -4.40 7.97 0.72
N ASN A 91 -3.19 8.51 0.91
CA ASN A 91 -3.01 9.83 1.52
C ASN A 91 -3.69 10.94 0.71
N ALA A 92 -3.59 10.90 -0.63
CA ALA A 92 -4.25 11.88 -1.48
C ALA A 92 -5.78 11.77 -1.42
N ILE A 93 -6.33 10.55 -1.39
CA ILE A 93 -7.78 10.29 -1.22
C ILE A 93 -8.25 10.82 0.13
N ASN A 94 -7.52 10.51 1.20
CA ASN A 94 -7.86 10.90 2.57
C ASN A 94 -7.74 12.42 2.84
N MET A 95 -7.18 13.20 1.90
CA MET A 95 -7.22 14.67 1.97
C MET A 95 -8.59 15.26 1.60
N TYR A 96 -9.47 14.48 1.00
CA TYR A 96 -10.84 14.92 0.75
C TYR A 96 -11.66 14.86 2.04
N VAL A 97 -12.38 15.93 2.36
CA VAL A 97 -12.98 16.17 3.68
C VAL A 97 -13.98 15.10 4.11
N ASP A 98 -14.70 14.52 3.17
CA ASP A 98 -15.73 13.52 3.44
C ASP A 98 -15.20 12.08 3.47
N VAL A 99 -13.89 11.88 3.29
CA VAL A 99 -13.27 10.56 3.39
C VAL A 99 -12.80 10.32 4.81
N VAL A 100 -13.31 9.25 5.41
CA VAL A 100 -12.90 8.79 6.75
C VAL A 100 -11.64 7.94 6.67
N GLU A 101 -11.61 7.00 5.73
CA GLU A 101 -10.49 6.08 5.54
C GLU A 101 -10.53 5.50 4.12
N SER A 102 -9.38 5.16 3.59
CA SER A 102 -9.28 4.48 2.31
C SER A 102 -8.23 3.37 2.31
N ALA A 103 -8.40 2.41 1.40
CA ALA A 103 -7.41 1.39 1.10
C ALA A 103 -7.29 1.22 -0.42
N VAL A 104 -6.06 1.20 -0.92
CA VAL A 104 -5.78 1.10 -2.34
C VAL A 104 -5.05 -0.20 -2.64
N VAL A 105 -5.46 -0.86 -3.72
CA VAL A 105 -4.81 -2.08 -4.24
C VAL A 105 -4.72 -2.00 -5.76
N GLY A 106 -3.76 -2.75 -6.32
CA GLY A 106 -3.69 -2.98 -7.75
C GLY A 106 -4.61 -4.13 -8.18
N TYR A 107 -5.09 -4.06 -9.41
CA TYR A 107 -5.77 -5.16 -10.09
C TYR A 107 -5.28 -5.26 -11.55
N PRO A 108 -5.35 -6.43 -12.21
CA PRO A 108 -4.97 -6.57 -13.61
C PRO A 108 -5.78 -5.64 -14.52
N HIS A 109 -5.10 -4.91 -15.42
CA HIS A 109 -5.70 -3.98 -16.36
C HIS A 109 -5.08 -4.17 -17.75
N ASP A 110 -5.90 -4.42 -18.77
CA ASP A 110 -5.47 -4.83 -20.11
C ASP A 110 -4.49 -3.84 -20.79
N ILE A 111 -4.67 -2.54 -20.55
CA ILE A 111 -3.84 -1.50 -21.19
C ILE A 111 -2.71 -1.03 -20.30
N LYS A 112 -2.95 -0.88 -18.99
CA LYS A 112 -2.02 -0.27 -18.04
C LYS A 112 -1.10 -1.29 -17.35
N GLY A 113 -1.32 -2.60 -17.56
CA GLY A 113 -0.73 -3.68 -16.80
C GLY A 113 -1.40 -3.82 -15.43
N GLN A 114 -1.37 -2.75 -14.61
CA GLN A 114 -2.15 -2.66 -13.38
C GLN A 114 -3.03 -1.42 -13.40
N GLY A 115 -4.28 -1.57 -12.95
CA GLY A 115 -5.20 -0.48 -12.60
C GLY A 115 -5.21 -0.24 -11.10
N ILE A 116 -5.71 0.91 -10.70
CA ILE A 116 -5.82 1.35 -9.31
C ILE A 116 -7.27 1.16 -8.85
N TYR A 117 -7.46 0.34 -7.81
CA TYR A 117 -8.75 0.12 -7.17
C TYR A 117 -8.71 0.72 -5.76
N ALA A 118 -9.59 1.68 -5.48
CA ALA A 118 -9.71 2.33 -4.19
C ALA A 118 -11.01 1.89 -3.49
N TYR A 119 -10.89 1.41 -2.26
CA TYR A 119 -12.00 1.19 -1.33
C TYR A 119 -12.03 2.38 -0.38
N VAL A 120 -13.16 3.05 -0.27
CA VAL A 120 -13.27 4.33 0.44
C VAL A 120 -14.44 4.29 1.41
N ILE A 121 -14.20 4.63 2.68
CA ILE A 121 -15.22 4.87 3.67
C ILE A 121 -15.52 6.37 3.67
N LEU A 122 -16.77 6.73 3.43
CA LEU A 122 -17.24 8.10 3.49
C LEU A 122 -17.83 8.43 4.86
N SER A 123 -17.87 9.72 5.18
CA SER A 123 -18.63 10.22 6.32
C SER A 123 -20.13 10.01 6.09
N ASN A 124 -20.90 9.92 7.20
CA ASN A 124 -22.34 9.69 7.12
C ASN A 124 -23.14 10.86 6.53
N ASP A 125 -22.51 12.02 6.36
CA ASP A 125 -23.15 13.24 5.87
C ASP A 125 -23.17 13.37 4.35
N VAL A 126 -22.52 12.44 3.65
CA VAL A 126 -22.45 12.44 2.18
C VAL A 126 -23.80 12.05 1.59
N THR A 127 -24.36 12.94 0.75
CA THR A 127 -25.64 12.74 0.08
C THR A 127 -25.52 12.43 -1.42
N ASP A 128 -24.38 12.80 -2.07
CA ASP A 128 -24.12 12.56 -3.48
C ASP A 128 -22.78 11.84 -3.69
N GLU A 129 -22.83 10.53 -3.76
CA GLU A 129 -21.65 9.69 -4.00
C GLU A 129 -21.03 9.93 -5.39
N THR A 130 -21.82 10.32 -6.39
CA THR A 130 -21.32 10.55 -7.75
C THR A 130 -20.43 11.78 -7.80
N LEU A 131 -20.89 12.87 -7.18
CA LEU A 131 -20.12 14.11 -7.07
C LEU A 131 -18.87 13.87 -6.21
N THR A 132 -19.02 13.22 -5.05
CA THR A 132 -17.91 12.88 -4.16
C THR A 132 -16.84 12.05 -4.86
N LYS A 133 -17.23 11.08 -5.69
CA LYS A 133 -16.29 10.30 -6.51
C LYS A 133 -15.49 11.17 -7.45
N GLN A 134 -16.13 12.13 -8.12
CA GLN A 134 -15.46 13.05 -9.04
C GLN A 134 -14.47 13.95 -8.29
N ASP A 135 -14.84 14.46 -7.15
CA ASP A 135 -14.00 15.33 -6.32
C ASP A 135 -12.78 14.60 -5.77
N ILE A 136 -12.94 13.36 -5.34
CA ILE A 136 -11.81 12.48 -4.95
C ILE A 136 -10.84 12.30 -6.11
N LEU A 137 -11.35 11.98 -7.32
CA LEU A 137 -10.52 11.81 -8.51
C LEU A 137 -9.76 13.10 -8.89
N GLN A 138 -10.40 14.25 -8.76
CA GLN A 138 -9.77 15.56 -8.99
C GLN A 138 -8.70 15.84 -7.92
N THR A 139 -8.97 15.52 -6.67
CA THR A 139 -8.03 15.69 -5.56
C THR A 139 -6.77 14.87 -5.77
N VAL A 140 -6.89 13.58 -6.11
CA VAL A 140 -5.73 12.72 -6.44
C VAL A 140 -4.97 13.27 -7.65
N THR A 141 -5.68 13.70 -8.68
CA THR A 141 -5.04 14.27 -9.88
C THR A 141 -4.26 15.54 -9.57
N ARG A 142 -4.76 16.39 -8.69
CA ARG A 142 -4.11 17.65 -8.28
C ARG A 142 -2.86 17.39 -7.42
N ILE A 143 -2.90 16.37 -6.57
CA ILE A 143 -1.84 16.11 -5.57
C ILE A 143 -0.69 15.29 -6.17
N ILE A 144 -1.01 14.24 -6.92
CA ILE A 144 -0.01 13.31 -7.46
C ILE A 144 0.11 13.44 -8.98
N GLY A 145 -1.03 13.57 -9.66
CA GLY A 145 -1.11 13.59 -11.13
C GLY A 145 -2.11 12.58 -11.68
N ALA A 146 -2.44 12.73 -12.96
CA ALA A 146 -3.46 11.92 -13.63
C ALA A 146 -3.13 10.41 -13.66
N ILE A 147 -1.84 10.06 -13.61
CA ILE A 147 -1.37 8.67 -13.61
C ILE A 147 -1.80 7.90 -12.37
N ALA A 148 -1.96 8.58 -11.23
CA ALA A 148 -2.34 7.98 -9.95
C ALA A 148 -3.86 7.96 -9.71
N LYS A 149 -4.64 8.45 -10.68
CA LYS A 149 -6.10 8.48 -10.57
C LYS A 149 -6.67 7.06 -10.50
N PRO A 150 -7.44 6.71 -9.46
CA PRO A 150 -8.10 5.42 -9.37
C PRO A 150 -9.01 5.15 -10.59
N ASP A 151 -8.88 3.95 -11.15
CA ASP A 151 -9.75 3.48 -12.22
C ASP A 151 -11.12 3.07 -11.68
N LYS A 152 -11.08 2.53 -10.45
CA LYS A 152 -12.27 2.07 -9.73
C LYS A 152 -12.27 2.65 -8.32
N ILE A 153 -13.41 3.20 -7.91
CA ILE A 153 -13.68 3.58 -6.52
C ILE A 153 -14.94 2.86 -6.08
N GLN A 154 -14.82 2.10 -5.00
CA GLN A 154 -15.94 1.46 -4.33
C GLN A 154 -16.13 2.09 -2.95
N PHE A 155 -17.29 2.65 -2.71
CA PHE A 155 -17.66 3.10 -1.37
C PHE A 155 -18.07 1.90 -0.53
N VAL A 156 -17.51 1.82 0.68
CA VAL A 156 -17.69 0.69 1.59
C VAL A 156 -17.98 1.21 2.99
N LYS A 157 -18.71 0.43 3.79
CA LYS A 157 -19.01 0.78 5.18
C LYS A 157 -17.84 0.49 6.14
N GLY A 158 -16.95 -0.42 5.74
CA GLY A 158 -15.79 -0.81 6.51
C GLY A 158 -14.71 -1.44 5.65
N LEU A 159 -13.50 -1.54 6.18
CA LEU A 159 -12.38 -2.23 5.58
C LEU A 159 -12.05 -3.50 6.36
N PRO A 160 -11.62 -4.59 5.70
CA PRO A 160 -11.23 -5.82 6.37
C PRO A 160 -9.96 -5.58 7.19
N LYS A 161 -10.11 -5.55 8.51
CA LYS A 161 -9.04 -5.28 9.46
C LYS A 161 -8.80 -6.48 10.37
N THR A 162 -7.54 -6.66 10.75
CA THR A 162 -7.20 -7.54 11.86
C THR A 162 -7.66 -6.95 13.19
N ARG A 163 -7.66 -7.76 14.25
CA ARG A 163 -7.97 -7.30 15.63
C ARG A 163 -7.02 -6.19 16.11
N SER A 164 -5.83 -6.07 15.53
CA SER A 164 -4.88 -4.98 15.80
C SER A 164 -5.11 -3.72 14.95
N GLY A 165 -6.18 -3.67 14.15
CA GLY A 165 -6.52 -2.52 13.28
C GLY A 165 -5.79 -2.47 11.94
N LYS A 166 -4.96 -3.48 11.61
CA LYS A 166 -4.24 -3.51 10.33
C LYS A 166 -5.18 -3.94 9.20
N ILE A 167 -5.24 -3.13 8.13
CA ILE A 167 -6.00 -3.45 6.91
C ILE A 167 -5.40 -4.67 6.21
N MET A 168 -6.25 -5.63 5.87
CA MET A 168 -5.86 -6.86 5.16
C MET A 168 -5.94 -6.65 3.65
N ARG A 169 -5.00 -5.87 3.08
CA ARG A 169 -4.96 -5.54 1.64
C ARG A 169 -4.93 -6.77 0.75
N ARG A 170 -4.42 -7.89 1.23
CA ARG A 170 -4.45 -9.17 0.51
C ARG A 170 -5.88 -9.59 0.13
N ILE A 171 -6.84 -9.43 1.03
CA ILE A 171 -8.25 -9.75 0.79
C ILE A 171 -8.83 -8.78 -0.24
N LEU A 172 -8.61 -7.47 -0.06
CA LEU A 172 -9.08 -6.44 -0.99
C LEU A 172 -8.54 -6.64 -2.41
N ARG A 173 -7.26 -7.02 -2.53
CA ARG A 173 -6.63 -7.32 -3.83
C ARG A 173 -7.31 -8.48 -4.53
N LYS A 174 -7.53 -9.60 -3.83
CA LYS A 174 -8.23 -10.75 -4.39
C LYS A 174 -9.64 -10.40 -4.87
N ILE A 175 -10.38 -9.64 -4.08
CA ILE A 175 -11.72 -9.17 -4.50
C ILE A 175 -11.60 -8.28 -5.74
N ALA A 176 -10.67 -7.34 -5.80
CA ALA A 176 -10.45 -6.49 -6.97
C ALA A 176 -10.13 -7.29 -8.23
N GLU A 177 -9.33 -8.36 -8.10
CA GLU A 177 -8.97 -9.31 -9.16
C GLU A 177 -10.13 -10.24 -9.58
N GLY A 178 -11.24 -10.25 -8.83
CA GLY A 178 -12.40 -11.11 -9.12
C GLY A 178 -12.41 -12.44 -8.40
N GLU A 179 -11.42 -12.71 -7.56
CA GLU A 179 -11.36 -13.92 -6.75
C GLU A 179 -12.14 -13.70 -5.45
N THR A 180 -13.34 -14.27 -5.37
CA THR A 180 -14.21 -14.13 -4.20
C THR A 180 -14.38 -15.42 -3.39
N SER A 181 -14.01 -16.57 -3.96
CA SER A 181 -14.19 -17.90 -3.34
C SER A 181 -13.03 -18.34 -2.46
N ASN A 182 -11.81 -17.84 -2.70
CA ASN A 182 -10.60 -18.22 -1.96
C ASN A 182 -9.84 -16.99 -1.47
N LEU A 183 -10.39 -16.32 -0.47
CA LEU A 183 -9.77 -15.13 0.12
C LEU A 183 -8.61 -15.46 1.09
N GLY A 184 -8.34 -16.74 1.30
CA GLY A 184 -7.30 -17.25 2.22
C GLY A 184 -7.73 -17.15 3.68
N ASP A 185 -6.77 -17.13 4.59
CA ASP A 185 -7.04 -17.09 6.03
C ASP A 185 -7.72 -15.77 6.43
N THR A 186 -8.96 -15.87 6.89
CA THR A 186 -9.81 -14.77 7.40
C THR A 186 -10.01 -14.84 8.90
N SER A 187 -9.40 -15.81 9.60
CA SER A 187 -9.62 -16.07 11.04
C SER A 187 -9.18 -14.92 11.94
N THR A 188 -8.30 -14.05 11.45
CA THR A 188 -7.79 -12.88 12.17
C THR A 188 -8.61 -11.61 11.96
N LEU A 189 -9.65 -11.66 11.12
CA LEU A 189 -10.54 -10.52 10.89
C LEU A 189 -11.27 -10.12 12.17
N LEU A 190 -11.37 -8.82 12.37
CA LEU A 190 -12.18 -8.24 13.46
C LEU A 190 -13.67 -8.43 13.17
N ASP A 191 -14.09 -8.18 11.94
CA ASP A 191 -15.45 -8.36 11.44
C ASP A 191 -15.40 -9.05 10.06
N PRO A 192 -15.75 -10.35 10.00
CA PRO A 192 -15.81 -11.08 8.73
C PRO A 192 -16.92 -10.59 7.78
N GLY A 193 -18.03 -10.04 8.31
CA GLY A 193 -19.18 -9.59 7.51
C GLY A 193 -18.84 -8.45 6.54
N VAL A 194 -17.84 -7.63 6.86
CA VAL A 194 -17.33 -6.57 5.99
C VAL A 194 -16.87 -7.11 4.63
N VAL A 195 -16.32 -8.32 4.61
CA VAL A 195 -15.83 -8.93 3.36
C VAL A 195 -17.00 -9.26 2.42
N ASP A 196 -18.10 -9.81 2.96
CA ASP A 196 -19.27 -10.15 2.17
C ASP A 196 -19.92 -8.89 1.58
N GLU A 197 -19.99 -7.80 2.35
CA GLU A 197 -20.49 -6.51 1.86
C GLU A 197 -19.62 -5.94 0.73
N ILE A 198 -18.29 -6.03 0.85
CA ILE A 198 -17.36 -5.57 -0.19
C ILE A 198 -17.50 -6.40 -1.46
N VAL A 199 -17.64 -7.72 -1.33
CA VAL A 199 -17.85 -8.63 -2.48
C VAL A 199 -19.18 -8.32 -3.19
N ALA A 200 -20.25 -8.09 -2.44
CA ALA A 200 -21.57 -7.78 -2.99
C ALA A 200 -21.60 -6.42 -3.72
N GLY A 201 -20.84 -5.43 -3.25
CA GLY A 201 -20.77 -4.08 -3.82
C GLY A 201 -19.64 -3.87 -4.85
N LYS A 202 -18.98 -4.93 -5.33
CA LYS A 202 -17.85 -4.83 -6.28
C LYS A 202 -18.24 -4.08 -7.56
N VAL A 203 -17.40 -3.13 -7.99
CA VAL A 203 -17.55 -2.32 -9.20
C VAL A 203 -16.60 -2.74 -10.32
#